data_a25c322c85734514e1e84a62da22181f
#
_entry.id   a25c322c85734514e1e84a62da22181f
#
_cell.length_a   1.000
_cell.length_b   1.000
_cell.length_c   1.000
_cell.angle_alpha   90.00
_cell.angle_beta   90.00
_cell.angle_gamma   90.00
#
_symmetry.space_group_name_H-M   'P 1'
#
loop_
_entity.id
_entity.type
_entity.pdbx_description
1 polymer ?
#
loop_
_entity_poly.entity_id
_entity_poly.type
_entity_poly.pdbx_seq_one_letter_code
_entity_poly.pdbx_strand_id
1 'polypeptide(L)'
;LQLTTQPNNEMYALANYNLGYIAFHRKDYTQASNYFQKYIQLEKGENTTALADAYNRIGDCYLHVRSFEEAKHYYSQAEQMNTPSGDYSFYQLALVSGLQKDYSGKITLLNRLVGKYPSSPYAVNAIYEKGRSYVLMDNNNQAITSFKELLSKYPESPVSRKAAAEIGL
;
A
#
# COMPACT_ATOMS: atom_id res chain seq x y z
N LEU A 1 20.65 9.23 -21.19
CA LEU A 1 20.05 8.50 -22.30
C LEU A 1 20.84 7.26 -22.71
N GLN A 2 22.19 7.33 -22.79
CA GLN A 2 23.03 6.16 -23.12
C GLN A 2 22.96 5.06 -22.05
N LEU A 3 22.78 5.41 -20.77
CA LEU A 3 22.70 4.46 -19.66
C LEU A 3 21.48 3.51 -19.75
N THR A 4 20.41 3.94 -20.41
CA THR A 4 19.20 3.12 -20.58
C THR A 4 19.34 2.05 -21.68
N THR A 5 20.43 2.06 -22.44
CA THR A 5 20.66 1.11 -23.53
C THR A 5 21.68 0.02 -23.20
N GLN A 6 22.34 0.08 -22.03
CA GLN A 6 23.38 -0.88 -21.61
C GLN A 6 22.77 -1.93 -20.66
N PRO A 7 22.54 -3.17 -21.11
CA PRO A 7 22.02 -4.23 -20.27
C PRO A 7 23.05 -4.67 -19.20
N ASN A 8 22.56 -5.10 -18.03
CA ASN A 8 23.36 -5.62 -16.91
C ASN A 8 24.29 -4.61 -16.21
N ASN A 9 24.08 -3.30 -16.38
CA ASN A 9 24.80 -2.26 -15.67
C ASN A 9 23.94 -1.75 -14.51
N GLU A 10 24.52 -1.59 -13.30
CA GLU A 10 23.83 -1.02 -12.14
C GLU A 10 23.27 0.38 -12.45
N MET A 11 24.02 1.20 -13.17
CA MET A 11 23.57 2.53 -13.58
C MET A 11 22.39 2.44 -14.57
N TYR A 12 22.38 1.42 -15.41
CA TYR A 12 21.26 1.16 -16.32
C TYR A 12 19.98 0.78 -15.54
N ALA A 13 20.11 -0.11 -14.55
CA ALA A 13 19.01 -0.45 -13.65
C ALA A 13 18.49 0.80 -12.91
N LEU A 14 19.39 1.56 -12.29
CA LEU A 14 19.04 2.78 -11.57
C LEU A 14 18.40 3.83 -12.49
N ALA A 15 18.87 3.97 -13.74
CA ALA A 15 18.27 4.87 -14.71
C ALA A 15 16.80 4.50 -14.98
N ASN A 16 16.48 3.21 -15.12
CA ASN A 16 15.10 2.75 -15.28
C ASN A 16 14.24 3.02 -14.04
N TYR A 17 14.77 2.82 -12.85
CA TYR A 17 14.09 3.16 -11.60
C TYR A 17 13.73 4.65 -11.54
N ASN A 18 14.67 5.53 -11.83
CA ASN A 18 14.47 6.98 -11.83
C ASN A 18 13.49 7.43 -12.94
N LEU A 19 13.58 6.85 -14.14
CA LEU A 19 12.64 7.10 -15.22
C LEU A 19 11.22 6.66 -14.87
N GLY A 20 11.10 5.56 -14.11
CA GLY A 20 9.82 5.11 -13.54
C GLY A 20 9.18 6.20 -12.69
N TYR A 21 9.93 6.80 -11.78
CA TYR A 21 9.44 7.91 -10.94
C TYR A 21 9.09 9.15 -11.74
N ILE A 22 9.90 9.52 -12.73
CA ILE A 22 9.61 10.67 -13.61
C ILE A 22 8.27 10.46 -14.34
N ALA A 23 8.07 9.28 -14.93
CA ALA A 23 6.82 8.94 -15.60
C ALA A 23 5.64 8.91 -14.62
N PHE A 24 5.84 8.36 -13.41
CA PHE A 24 4.83 8.31 -12.36
C PHE A 24 4.36 9.72 -11.96
N HIS A 25 5.30 10.64 -11.73
CA HIS A 25 4.95 12.03 -11.39
C HIS A 25 4.24 12.76 -12.54
N ARG A 26 4.50 12.38 -13.79
CA ARG A 26 3.76 12.87 -14.96
C ARG A 26 2.41 12.19 -15.15
N LYS A 27 2.05 11.26 -14.26
CA LYS A 27 0.83 10.45 -14.35
C LYS A 27 0.77 9.55 -15.61
N ASP A 28 1.92 9.27 -16.20
CA ASP A 28 2.06 8.28 -17.26
C ASP A 28 2.30 6.89 -16.63
N TYR A 29 1.23 6.30 -16.14
CA TYR A 29 1.29 5.07 -15.36
C TYR A 29 1.72 3.87 -16.21
N THR A 30 1.42 3.86 -17.49
CA THR A 30 1.87 2.81 -18.41
C THR A 30 3.39 2.83 -18.55
N GLN A 31 3.98 3.99 -18.84
CA GLN A 31 5.43 4.15 -18.94
C GLN A 31 6.11 3.92 -17.59
N ALA A 32 5.53 4.44 -16.51
CA ALA A 32 6.07 4.23 -15.16
C ALA A 32 6.17 2.74 -14.83
N SER A 33 5.09 1.99 -15.05
CA SER A 33 5.06 0.54 -14.86
C SER A 33 6.13 -0.17 -15.69
N ASN A 34 6.27 0.20 -16.96
CA ASN A 34 7.27 -0.40 -17.85
C ASN A 34 8.71 -0.18 -17.35
N TYR A 35 9.04 1.04 -16.90
CA TYR A 35 10.37 1.35 -16.37
C TYR A 35 10.64 0.61 -15.06
N PHE A 36 9.67 0.56 -14.13
CA PHE A 36 9.85 -0.18 -12.89
C PHE A 36 9.95 -1.69 -13.11
N GLN A 37 9.19 -2.25 -14.05
CA GLN A 37 9.31 -3.67 -14.42
C GLN A 37 10.69 -3.97 -15.01
N LYS A 38 11.23 -3.08 -15.82
CA LYS A 38 12.59 -3.22 -16.34
C LYS A 38 13.64 -3.17 -15.23
N TYR A 39 13.45 -2.27 -14.26
CA TYR A 39 14.30 -2.21 -13.06
C TYR A 39 14.30 -3.55 -12.32
N ILE A 40 13.14 -4.13 -12.07
CA ILE A 40 13.01 -5.42 -11.37
C ILE A 40 13.75 -6.54 -12.12
N GLN A 41 13.69 -6.56 -13.43
CA GLN A 41 14.41 -7.55 -14.26
C GLN A 41 15.94 -7.38 -14.20
N LEU A 42 16.41 -6.16 -14.06
CA LEU A 42 17.84 -5.82 -14.07
C LEU A 42 18.48 -5.89 -12.68
N GLU A 43 17.72 -5.59 -11.65
CA GLU A 43 18.17 -5.66 -10.25
C GLU A 43 18.36 -7.12 -9.84
N LYS A 44 19.54 -7.47 -9.34
CA LYS A 44 19.90 -8.86 -9.00
C LYS A 44 19.61 -9.24 -7.55
N GLY A 45 18.69 -8.53 -6.89
CA GLY A 45 18.26 -8.82 -5.52
C GLY A 45 19.15 -8.24 -4.43
N GLU A 46 20.11 -7.42 -4.77
CA GLU A 46 21.03 -6.80 -3.80
C GLU A 46 20.37 -5.67 -3.01
N ASN A 47 19.50 -4.89 -3.66
CA ASN A 47 18.77 -3.79 -3.03
C ASN A 47 17.29 -4.16 -2.84
N THR A 48 17.00 -4.94 -1.80
CA THR A 48 15.63 -5.40 -1.51
C THR A 48 14.67 -4.24 -1.19
N THR A 49 15.16 -3.17 -0.56
CA THR A 49 14.34 -1.99 -0.26
C THR A 49 13.87 -1.29 -1.53
N ALA A 50 14.76 -1.07 -2.49
CA ALA A 50 14.40 -0.46 -3.77
C ALA A 50 13.51 -1.39 -4.62
N LEU A 51 13.75 -2.71 -4.59
CA LEU A 51 12.90 -3.69 -5.26
C LEU A 51 11.47 -3.66 -4.69
N ALA A 52 11.31 -3.70 -3.37
CA ALA A 52 10.01 -3.62 -2.73
C ALA A 52 9.29 -2.31 -3.08
N ASP A 53 10.02 -1.19 -3.11
CA ASP A 53 9.46 0.09 -3.55
C ASP A 53 9.01 0.02 -5.01
N ALA A 54 9.82 -0.54 -5.91
CA ALA A 54 9.43 -0.69 -7.32
C ALA A 54 8.17 -1.54 -7.47
N TYR A 55 8.04 -2.64 -6.76
CA TYR A 55 6.81 -3.45 -6.74
C TYR A 55 5.61 -2.64 -6.25
N ASN A 56 5.77 -1.85 -5.18
CA ASN A 56 4.71 -0.97 -4.69
C ASN A 56 4.32 0.08 -5.73
N ARG A 57 5.30 0.71 -6.41
CA ARG A 57 5.01 1.69 -7.47
C ARG A 57 4.29 1.09 -8.66
N ILE A 58 4.63 -0.13 -9.05
CA ILE A 58 3.89 -0.86 -10.10
C ILE A 58 2.44 -1.12 -9.63
N GLY A 59 2.27 -1.56 -8.38
CA GLY A 59 0.95 -1.71 -7.77
C GLY A 59 0.14 -0.42 -7.84
N ASP A 60 0.75 0.72 -7.50
CA ASP A 60 0.11 2.03 -7.60
C ASP A 60 -0.29 2.37 -9.04
N CYS A 61 0.57 2.07 -10.02
CA CYS A 61 0.24 2.28 -11.43
C CYS A 61 -1.02 1.50 -11.84
N TYR A 62 -1.09 0.22 -11.49
CA TYR A 62 -2.26 -0.60 -11.79
C TYR A 62 -3.51 -0.14 -11.03
N LEU A 63 -3.35 0.31 -9.78
CA LEU A 63 -4.46 0.88 -9.00
C LEU A 63 -5.04 2.13 -9.68
N HIS A 64 -4.19 3.03 -10.17
CA HIS A 64 -4.63 4.23 -10.87
C HIS A 64 -5.43 3.94 -12.14
N VAL A 65 -5.13 2.86 -12.84
CA VAL A 65 -5.88 2.41 -14.03
C VAL A 65 -6.98 1.40 -13.67
N ARG A 66 -7.24 1.18 -12.39
CA ARG A 66 -8.27 0.29 -11.84
C ARG A 66 -8.12 -1.19 -12.21
N SER A 67 -6.90 -1.62 -12.49
CA SER A 67 -6.55 -3.03 -12.67
C SER A 67 -6.24 -3.65 -11.30
N PHE A 68 -7.29 -4.01 -10.58
CA PHE A 68 -7.21 -4.35 -9.16
C PHE A 68 -6.45 -5.66 -8.88
N GLU A 69 -6.60 -6.67 -9.72
CA GLU A 69 -5.91 -7.95 -9.51
C GLU A 69 -4.41 -7.81 -9.72
N GLU A 70 -3.99 -7.07 -10.74
CA GLU A 70 -2.59 -6.76 -10.98
C GLU A 70 -2.01 -5.91 -9.85
N ALA A 71 -2.74 -4.90 -9.39
CA ALA A 71 -2.33 -4.09 -8.25
C ALA A 71 -2.09 -4.95 -7.00
N LYS A 72 -3.02 -5.84 -6.66
CA LYS A 72 -2.89 -6.77 -5.53
C LYS A 72 -1.69 -7.70 -5.70
N HIS A 73 -1.46 -8.21 -6.90
CA HIS A 73 -0.30 -9.06 -7.19
C HIS A 73 1.01 -8.35 -6.83
N TYR A 74 1.20 -7.13 -7.32
CA TYR A 74 2.44 -6.39 -7.10
C TYR A 74 2.60 -5.92 -5.65
N TYR A 75 1.54 -5.48 -4.98
CA TYR A 75 1.61 -5.17 -3.55
C TYR A 75 1.93 -6.41 -2.69
N SER A 76 1.41 -7.57 -3.06
CA SER A 76 1.73 -8.83 -2.37
C SER A 76 3.19 -9.21 -2.54
N GLN A 77 3.77 -9.02 -3.73
CA GLN A 77 5.19 -9.24 -3.97
C GLN A 77 6.04 -8.31 -3.08
N ALA A 78 5.67 -7.03 -3.00
CA ALA A 78 6.37 -6.06 -2.15
C ALA A 78 6.31 -6.46 -0.67
N GLU A 79 5.15 -6.88 -0.17
CA GLU A 79 4.97 -7.28 1.24
C GLU A 79 5.81 -8.50 1.59
N GLN A 80 5.86 -9.50 0.71
CA GLN A 80 6.63 -10.74 0.92
C GLN A 80 8.14 -10.52 1.03
N MET A 81 8.64 -9.37 0.58
CA MET A 81 10.07 -9.04 0.69
C MET A 81 10.49 -8.63 2.12
N ASN A 82 9.54 -8.44 3.02
CA ASN A 82 9.79 -8.11 4.45
C ASN A 82 10.68 -6.88 4.64
N THR A 83 10.47 -5.84 3.85
CA THR A 83 11.15 -4.55 4.00
C THR A 83 10.33 -3.61 4.89
N PRO A 84 10.91 -2.48 5.34
CA PRO A 84 10.17 -1.48 6.12
C PRO A 84 8.92 -0.93 5.42
N SER A 85 8.84 -0.99 4.08
CA SER A 85 7.67 -0.54 3.32
C SER A 85 6.52 -1.56 3.23
N GLY A 86 6.61 -2.70 3.92
CA GLY A 86 5.56 -3.71 3.98
C GLY A 86 4.25 -3.20 4.59
N ASP A 87 4.32 -2.22 5.48
CA ASP A 87 3.15 -1.53 6.03
C ASP A 87 2.34 -0.81 4.94
N TYR A 88 3.01 -0.10 4.05
CA TYR A 88 2.39 0.50 2.87
C TYR A 88 1.71 -0.56 1.99
N SER A 89 2.41 -1.66 1.73
CA SER A 89 1.90 -2.77 0.90
C SER A 89 0.61 -3.35 1.49
N PHE A 90 0.58 -3.65 2.78
CA PHE A 90 -0.62 -4.13 3.46
C PHE A 90 -1.78 -3.14 3.40
N TYR A 91 -1.47 -1.85 3.63
CA TYR A 91 -2.50 -0.82 3.61
C TYR A 91 -3.14 -0.71 2.21
N GLN A 92 -2.33 -0.70 1.16
CA GLN A 92 -2.84 -0.65 -0.21
C GLN A 92 -3.62 -1.91 -0.59
N LEU A 93 -3.13 -3.11 -0.21
CA LEU A 93 -3.87 -4.36 -0.39
C LEU A 93 -5.26 -4.29 0.25
N ALA A 94 -5.34 -3.76 1.46
CA ALA A 94 -6.59 -3.59 2.18
C ALA A 94 -7.53 -2.61 1.45
N LEU A 95 -7.01 -1.47 0.98
CA LEU A 95 -7.81 -0.50 0.22
C LEU A 95 -8.36 -1.10 -1.08
N VAL A 96 -7.54 -1.84 -1.81
CA VAL A 96 -7.98 -2.52 -3.04
C VAL A 96 -9.08 -3.55 -2.75
N SER A 97 -8.92 -4.35 -1.68
CA SER A 97 -9.96 -5.28 -1.25
C SER A 97 -11.29 -4.57 -0.96
N GLY A 98 -11.21 -3.41 -0.29
CA GLY A 98 -12.40 -2.56 -0.04
C GLY A 98 -13.05 -2.04 -1.33
N LEU A 99 -12.25 -1.63 -2.33
CA LEU A 99 -12.77 -1.20 -3.63
C LEU A 99 -13.48 -2.35 -4.37
N GLN A 100 -13.07 -3.59 -4.13
CA GLN A 100 -13.72 -4.79 -4.64
C GLN A 100 -14.88 -5.28 -3.75
N LYS A 101 -15.21 -4.53 -2.68
CA LYS A 101 -16.23 -4.86 -1.68
C LYS A 101 -15.95 -6.13 -0.87
N ASP A 102 -14.70 -6.59 -0.86
CA ASP A 102 -14.22 -7.63 0.03
C ASP A 102 -13.84 -7.03 1.38
N TYR A 103 -14.84 -6.69 2.18
CA TYR A 103 -14.64 -6.03 3.48
C TYR A 103 -14.02 -6.97 4.51
N SER A 104 -14.33 -8.25 4.47
CA SER A 104 -13.72 -9.26 5.35
C SER A 104 -12.24 -9.41 5.06
N GLY A 105 -11.85 -9.51 3.80
CA GLY A 105 -10.45 -9.52 3.38
C GLY A 105 -9.73 -8.24 3.77
N LYS A 106 -10.37 -7.08 3.58
CA LYS A 106 -9.85 -5.78 4.00
C LYS A 106 -9.53 -5.77 5.50
N ILE A 107 -10.47 -6.19 6.35
CA ILE A 107 -10.30 -6.24 7.81
C ILE A 107 -9.14 -7.16 8.20
N THR A 108 -9.03 -8.33 7.57
CA THR A 108 -7.93 -9.27 7.81
C THR A 108 -6.57 -8.63 7.53
N LEU A 109 -6.44 -7.94 6.40
CA LEU A 109 -5.20 -7.26 6.01
C LEU A 109 -4.86 -6.09 6.95
N LEU A 110 -5.86 -5.30 7.35
CA LEU A 110 -5.67 -4.21 8.32
C LEU A 110 -5.22 -4.72 9.69
N ASN A 111 -5.79 -5.82 10.17
CA ASN A 111 -5.35 -6.46 11.41
C ASN A 111 -3.90 -6.96 11.32
N ARG A 112 -3.51 -7.54 10.19
CA ARG A 112 -2.13 -7.97 9.95
C ARG A 112 -1.15 -6.78 9.92
N LEU A 113 -1.55 -5.66 9.33
CA LEU A 113 -0.77 -4.42 9.33
C LEU A 113 -0.51 -3.95 10.75
N VAL A 114 -1.55 -3.78 11.55
CA VAL A 114 -1.44 -3.30 12.93
C VAL A 114 -0.65 -4.26 13.81
N GLY A 115 -0.80 -5.57 13.60
CA GLY A 115 -0.06 -6.59 14.34
C GLY A 115 1.43 -6.64 13.99
N LYS A 116 1.76 -6.54 12.71
CA LYS A 116 3.16 -6.62 12.23
C LYS A 116 3.90 -5.28 12.33
N TYR A 117 3.19 -4.17 12.15
CA TYR A 117 3.77 -2.82 12.11
C TYR A 117 3.02 -1.88 13.08
N PRO A 118 3.05 -2.13 14.40
CA PRO A 118 2.25 -1.35 15.36
C PRO A 118 2.65 0.13 15.44
N SER A 119 3.89 0.46 15.07
CA SER A 119 4.42 1.83 15.04
C SER A 119 4.31 2.50 13.67
N SER A 120 3.67 1.84 12.70
CA SER A 120 3.49 2.39 11.37
C SER A 120 2.62 3.65 11.39
N PRO A 121 2.95 4.67 10.57
CA PRO A 121 2.05 5.80 10.39
C PRO A 121 0.68 5.42 9.79
N TYR A 122 0.58 4.24 9.15
CA TYR A 122 -0.68 3.70 8.62
C TYR A 122 -1.55 3.04 9.68
N ALA A 123 -1.02 2.71 10.86
CA ALA A 123 -1.76 1.97 11.90
C ALA A 123 -3.03 2.69 12.36
N VAL A 124 -2.98 4.00 12.53
CA VAL A 124 -4.13 4.83 12.94
C VAL A 124 -5.25 4.73 11.89
N ASN A 125 -4.91 4.99 10.64
CA ASN A 125 -5.87 4.90 9.53
C ASN A 125 -6.38 3.46 9.34
N ALA A 126 -5.54 2.45 9.57
CA ALA A 126 -5.93 1.05 9.47
C ALA A 126 -7.05 0.70 10.47
N ILE A 127 -6.95 1.16 11.71
CA ILE A 127 -7.99 0.92 12.73
C ILE A 127 -9.29 1.66 12.35
N TYR A 128 -9.19 2.88 11.84
CA TYR A 128 -10.35 3.64 11.36
C TYR A 128 -11.04 2.93 10.18
N GLU A 129 -10.27 2.52 9.18
CA GLU A 129 -10.77 1.81 8.01
C GLU A 129 -11.40 0.45 8.37
N LYS A 130 -10.88 -0.22 9.39
CA LYS A 130 -11.48 -1.43 9.96
C LYS A 130 -12.88 -1.13 10.52
N GLY A 131 -13.02 -0.08 11.33
CA GLY A 131 -14.32 0.35 11.86
C GLY A 131 -15.31 0.68 10.74
N ARG A 132 -14.87 1.44 9.73
CA ARG A 132 -15.69 1.77 8.55
C ARG A 132 -16.12 0.51 7.78
N SER A 133 -15.24 -0.47 7.66
CA SER A 133 -15.58 -1.74 7.00
C SER A 133 -16.67 -2.51 7.75
N TYR A 134 -16.63 -2.51 9.08
CA TYR A 134 -17.70 -3.10 9.87
C TYR A 134 -19.03 -2.36 9.71
N VAL A 135 -19.03 -1.03 9.60
CA VAL A 135 -20.25 -0.27 9.28
C VAL A 135 -20.84 -0.72 7.95
N LEU A 136 -20.00 -0.88 6.92
CA LEU A 136 -20.44 -1.34 5.60
C LEU A 136 -20.96 -2.79 5.60
N MET A 137 -20.61 -3.57 6.61
CA MET A 137 -21.11 -4.94 6.82
C MET A 137 -22.31 -5.01 7.78
N ASP A 138 -22.88 -3.86 8.16
CA ASP A 138 -23.94 -3.75 9.17
C ASP A 138 -23.56 -4.32 10.54
N ASN A 139 -22.26 -4.47 10.83
CA ASN A 139 -21.75 -4.96 12.10
C ASN A 139 -21.41 -3.79 13.04
N ASN A 140 -22.43 -3.10 13.53
CA ASN A 140 -22.28 -1.89 14.32
C ASN A 140 -21.54 -2.12 15.65
N ASN A 141 -21.69 -3.29 16.27
CA ASN A 141 -20.98 -3.61 17.51
C ASN A 141 -19.46 -3.64 17.32
N GLN A 142 -18.99 -4.30 16.27
CA GLN A 142 -17.57 -4.35 15.95
C GLN A 142 -17.03 -3.00 15.45
N ALA A 143 -17.86 -2.23 14.74
CA ALA A 143 -17.52 -0.88 14.33
C ALA A 143 -17.25 0.02 15.54
N ILE A 144 -18.17 0.05 16.51
CA ILE A 144 -18.03 0.82 17.74
C ILE A 144 -16.80 0.38 18.53
N THR A 145 -16.56 -0.93 18.64
CA THR A 145 -15.37 -1.48 19.32
C THR A 145 -14.08 -0.97 18.65
N SER A 146 -14.02 -0.99 17.32
CA SER A 146 -12.85 -0.51 16.57
C SER A 146 -12.63 1.00 16.75
N PHE A 147 -13.68 1.80 16.71
CA PHE A 147 -13.57 3.25 16.92
C PHE A 147 -13.17 3.60 18.36
N LYS A 148 -13.67 2.86 19.35
CA LYS A 148 -13.25 3.04 20.76
C LYS A 148 -11.79 2.64 20.96
N GLU A 149 -11.32 1.58 20.30
CA GLU A 149 -9.91 1.19 20.30
C GLU A 149 -9.04 2.35 19.77
N LEU A 150 -9.46 2.96 18.67
CA LEU A 150 -8.75 4.09 18.06
C LEU A 150 -8.68 5.29 19.02
N LEU A 151 -9.80 5.65 19.65
CA LEU A 151 -9.85 6.73 20.64
C LEU A 151 -8.96 6.48 21.85
N SER A 152 -8.88 5.24 22.30
CA SER A 152 -8.03 4.85 23.43
C SER A 152 -6.55 4.88 23.12
N LYS A 153 -6.16 4.35 21.94
CA LYS A 153 -4.74 4.23 21.55
C LYS A 153 -4.15 5.53 21.01
N TYR A 154 -4.94 6.33 20.32
CA TYR A 154 -4.48 7.53 19.59
C TYR A 154 -5.40 8.73 19.84
N PRO A 155 -5.58 9.15 21.12
CA PRO A 155 -6.57 10.18 21.48
C PRO A 155 -6.37 11.51 20.79
N GLU A 156 -5.10 11.87 20.50
CA GLU A 156 -4.75 13.16 19.88
C GLU A 156 -4.83 13.16 18.35
N SER A 157 -5.06 12.00 17.74
CA SER A 157 -5.09 11.91 16.29
C SER A 157 -6.32 12.60 15.69
N PRO A 158 -6.16 13.36 14.59
CA PRO A 158 -7.31 13.88 13.84
C PRO A 158 -8.27 12.79 13.37
N VAL A 159 -7.76 11.58 13.11
CA VAL A 159 -8.55 10.41 12.71
C VAL A 159 -9.44 9.94 13.86
N SER A 160 -8.97 10.03 15.10
CA SER A 160 -9.75 9.71 16.29
C SER A 160 -10.95 10.65 16.46
N ARG A 161 -10.81 11.93 16.11
CA ARG A 161 -11.96 12.86 16.10
C ARG A 161 -13.02 12.45 15.07
N LYS A 162 -12.61 11.95 13.91
CA LYS A 162 -13.55 11.38 12.93
C LYS A 162 -14.25 10.14 13.48
N ALA A 163 -13.50 9.26 14.14
CA ALA A 163 -14.06 8.06 14.77
C ALA A 163 -15.07 8.41 15.88
N ALA A 164 -14.78 9.42 16.70
CA ALA A 164 -15.70 9.90 17.72
C ALA A 164 -17.03 10.36 17.10
N ALA A 165 -16.98 11.12 16.01
CA ALA A 165 -18.17 11.56 15.30
C ALA A 165 -18.99 10.40 14.74
N GLU A 166 -18.34 9.33 14.25
CA GLU A 166 -19.04 8.13 13.72
C GLU A 166 -19.86 7.41 14.79
N ILE A 167 -19.46 7.47 16.07
CA ILE A 167 -20.16 6.83 17.18
C ILE A 167 -20.97 7.82 18.05
N GLY A 168 -21.11 9.08 17.59
CA GLY A 168 -21.94 10.08 18.27
C GLY A 168 -21.34 10.70 19.53
N LEU A 169 -20.02 10.75 19.61
CA LEU A 169 -19.28 11.39 20.73
C LEU A 169 -18.78 12.79 20.41
#